data_63956f369cd7f09f2228a5b286670eec
#
_entry.id   63956f369cd7f09f2228a5b286670eec
#
_cell.length_a   1.000
_cell.length_b   1.000
_cell.length_c   1.000
_cell.angle_alpha   90.00
_cell.angle_beta   90.00
_cell.angle_gamma   90.00
#
_symmetry.space_group_name_H-M   'P 1'
#
loop_
_entity.id
_entity.type
_entity.pdbx_description
1 polymer ?
#
loop_
_entity_poly.entity_id
_entity_poly.type
_entity_poly.pdbx_seq_one_letter_code
_entity_poly.pdbx_strand_id
1 'polypeptide(L)'
;MDNKYITLLQRIIQTPSISGQEDAVCTLLEQWMSVEGIAVRRAGNNLWAECGDGPETVLLNAHIDTVKPSASYTRDPFGGECDGTTIYGLGANDDGGSVIAMLAVFVGLYQKPIPGKRIILTLTAEEENSGRQGIEMLLPEIGKIDYAIVGEPTSLEMAVAERGLMVLDGEAKGKAGHAAREEGVNALYIALDDIQTLRNYEFDKVSPFLGKVKMTTTMIQAGTQHNVVPDTCKFVVDIRSNGLYSNKEIHALLQPLVQSTLTPRSTRLNATSTPIETAIVQRAKALGIPLYGSPTLSNMALLSCPKVKFGPGDSARSHTADEYIHIDEIEQAITLYKQLLQ
;
A
#
# COMPACT_ATOMS: atom_id res chain seq x y z
N MET A 1 23.10 -1.97 14.26
CA MET A 1 21.80 -2.55 14.73
C MET A 1 22.08 -3.73 15.64
N ASP A 2 21.27 -3.93 16.70
CA ASP A 2 21.39 -5.13 17.56
C ASP A 2 21.12 -6.38 16.72
N ASN A 3 21.93 -7.42 16.90
CA ASN A 3 21.87 -8.67 16.13
C ASN A 3 20.50 -9.37 16.24
N LYS A 4 19.77 -9.15 17.35
CA LYS A 4 18.43 -9.70 17.54
C LYS A 4 17.42 -9.24 16.46
N TYR A 5 17.55 -8.00 15.97
CA TYR A 5 16.68 -7.44 14.92
C TYR A 5 17.05 -7.97 13.54
N ILE A 6 18.34 -8.16 13.26
CA ILE A 6 18.82 -8.82 12.04
C ILE A 6 18.26 -10.25 11.99
N THR A 7 18.43 -11.01 13.07
CA THR A 7 17.92 -12.38 13.20
C THR A 7 16.40 -12.43 13.07
N LEU A 8 15.69 -11.44 13.62
CA LEU A 8 14.23 -11.39 13.48
C LEU A 8 13.82 -11.17 12.03
N LEU A 9 14.45 -10.24 11.30
CA LEU A 9 14.15 -10.02 9.89
C LEU A 9 14.41 -11.27 9.05
N GLN A 10 15.53 -11.94 9.27
CA GLN A 10 15.84 -13.21 8.60
C GLN A 10 14.75 -14.27 8.86
N ARG A 11 14.29 -14.38 10.09
CA ARG A 11 13.19 -15.32 10.45
C ARG A 11 11.84 -14.93 9.83
N ILE A 12 11.54 -13.63 9.74
CA ILE A 12 10.35 -13.12 9.03
C ILE A 12 10.40 -13.58 7.57
N ILE A 13 11.50 -13.33 6.87
CA ILE A 13 11.69 -13.72 5.46
C ILE A 13 11.57 -15.24 5.30
N GLN A 14 12.16 -16.03 6.22
CA GLN A 14 12.11 -17.50 6.21
C GLN A 14 10.73 -18.07 6.55
N THR A 15 9.78 -17.21 6.93
CA THR A 15 8.41 -17.60 7.25
C THR A 15 7.48 -17.04 6.17
N PRO A 16 7.15 -17.78 5.10
CA PRO A 16 6.30 -17.28 4.02
C PRO A 16 5.00 -16.66 4.53
N SER A 17 4.67 -15.46 4.06
CA SER A 17 3.52 -14.67 4.52
C SER A 17 2.76 -14.02 3.35
N ILE A 18 2.50 -14.78 2.30
CA ILE A 18 1.69 -14.28 1.17
C ILE A 18 0.33 -13.82 1.68
N SER A 19 -0.15 -12.66 1.19
CA SER A 19 -1.44 -12.07 1.61
C SER A 19 -2.57 -13.11 1.76
N GLY A 20 -3.18 -13.14 2.95
CA GLY A 20 -4.17 -14.14 3.36
C GLY A 20 -3.58 -15.43 3.97
N GLN A 21 -2.25 -15.53 4.12
CA GLN A 21 -1.53 -16.70 4.68
C GLN A 21 -0.50 -16.29 5.75
N GLU A 22 -0.75 -15.23 6.50
CA GLU A 22 0.21 -14.60 7.42
C GLU A 22 0.23 -15.23 8.83
N ASP A 23 -0.55 -16.26 9.10
CA ASP A 23 -0.70 -16.83 10.46
C ASP A 23 0.64 -17.22 11.10
N ALA A 24 1.54 -17.82 10.31
CA ALA A 24 2.85 -18.26 10.79
C ALA A 24 3.76 -17.10 11.19
N VAL A 25 3.88 -16.05 10.35
CA VAL A 25 4.69 -14.86 10.63
C VAL A 25 4.05 -14.02 11.76
N CYS A 26 2.74 -13.93 11.80
CA CYS A 26 2.01 -13.30 12.89
C CYS A 26 2.32 -13.99 14.24
N THR A 27 2.27 -15.31 14.29
CA THR A 27 2.62 -16.09 15.49
C THR A 27 4.09 -15.91 15.89
N LEU A 28 5.00 -15.88 14.93
CA LEU A 28 6.43 -15.61 15.17
C LEU A 28 6.63 -14.25 15.83
N LEU A 29 5.99 -13.20 15.29
CA LEU A 29 6.09 -11.83 15.81
C LEU A 29 5.43 -11.70 17.19
N GLU A 30 4.27 -12.34 17.40
CA GLU A 30 3.60 -12.38 18.70
C GLU A 30 4.49 -12.98 19.80
N GLN A 31 5.12 -14.11 19.49
CA GLN A 31 6.06 -14.76 20.41
C GLN A 31 7.29 -13.90 20.67
N TRP A 32 7.88 -13.29 19.64
CA TRP A 32 9.03 -12.42 19.79
C TRP A 32 8.70 -11.19 20.65
N MET A 33 7.59 -10.51 20.40
CA MET A 33 7.14 -9.37 21.19
C MET A 33 6.90 -9.77 22.66
N SER A 34 6.32 -10.95 22.89
CA SER A 34 6.10 -11.48 24.25
C SER A 34 7.43 -11.73 24.98
N VAL A 35 8.47 -12.24 24.31
CA VAL A 35 9.81 -12.42 24.88
C VAL A 35 10.45 -11.09 25.23
N GLU A 36 10.20 -10.02 24.46
CA GLU A 36 10.65 -8.65 24.79
C GLU A 36 9.81 -8.00 25.92
N GLY A 37 8.85 -8.72 26.49
CA GLY A 37 8.01 -8.25 27.59
C GLY A 37 6.88 -7.33 27.19
N ILE A 38 6.53 -7.28 25.90
CA ILE A 38 5.45 -6.45 25.35
C ILE A 38 4.12 -7.19 25.48
N ALA A 39 3.12 -6.54 26.07
CA ALA A 39 1.74 -7.03 26.09
C ALA A 39 1.10 -6.85 24.72
N VAL A 40 1.25 -7.84 23.85
CA VAL A 40 0.70 -7.84 22.50
C VAL A 40 -0.71 -8.40 22.49
N ARG A 41 -1.56 -7.85 21.61
CA ARG A 41 -2.91 -8.33 21.31
C ARG A 41 -2.96 -8.79 19.85
N ARG A 42 -3.87 -9.71 19.54
CA ARG A 42 -4.04 -10.27 18.20
C ARG A 42 -5.51 -10.28 17.79
N ALA A 43 -5.78 -9.93 16.51
CA ALA A 43 -7.06 -10.11 15.86
C ALA A 43 -6.83 -10.63 14.42
N GLY A 44 -7.24 -11.87 14.16
CA GLY A 44 -6.87 -12.58 12.94
C GLY A 44 -5.35 -12.69 12.81
N ASN A 45 -4.81 -12.24 11.68
CA ASN A 45 -3.38 -12.17 11.42
C ASN A 45 -2.78 -10.78 11.68
N ASN A 46 -3.43 -9.97 12.53
CA ASN A 46 -2.94 -8.65 12.90
C ASN A 46 -2.54 -8.62 14.37
N LEU A 47 -1.46 -7.92 14.66
CA LEU A 47 -0.96 -7.69 16.02
C LEU A 47 -1.00 -6.20 16.34
N TRP A 48 -1.26 -5.88 17.62
CA TRP A 48 -1.02 -4.53 18.12
C TRP A 48 -0.60 -4.53 19.58
N ALA A 49 0.13 -3.51 19.93
CA ALA A 49 0.53 -3.20 21.29
C ALA A 49 0.53 -1.68 21.49
N GLU A 50 0.43 -1.25 22.73
CA GLU A 50 0.41 0.17 23.07
C GLU A 50 1.32 0.47 24.25
N CYS A 51 1.89 1.67 24.29
CA CYS A 51 2.67 2.17 25.41
C CYS A 51 2.41 3.67 25.64
N GLY A 52 2.57 4.10 26.89
CA GLY A 52 2.20 5.45 27.32
C GLY A 52 0.67 5.62 27.48
N ASP A 53 0.29 6.70 28.14
CA ASP A 53 -1.11 7.01 28.52
C ASP A 53 -1.47 8.48 28.23
N GLY A 54 -0.65 9.15 27.42
CA GLY A 54 -0.87 10.55 27.09
C GLY A 54 -2.09 10.81 26.20
N PRO A 55 -2.54 12.07 26.11
CA PRO A 55 -3.71 12.44 25.33
C PRO A 55 -3.47 12.40 23.80
N GLU A 56 -2.21 12.50 23.34
CA GLU A 56 -1.87 12.42 21.91
C GLU A 56 -1.62 10.97 21.51
N THR A 57 -2.47 10.42 20.66
CA THR A 57 -2.36 9.03 20.18
C THR A 57 -1.70 8.97 18.81
N VAL A 58 -0.58 8.27 18.71
CA VAL A 58 0.18 8.05 17.49
C VAL A 58 0.13 6.60 17.09
N LEU A 59 -0.24 6.34 15.84
CA LEU A 59 -0.19 5.02 15.24
C LEU A 59 1.11 4.84 14.46
N LEU A 60 1.83 3.75 14.73
CA LEU A 60 2.86 3.18 13.88
C LEU A 60 2.27 1.94 13.25
N ASN A 61 2.22 1.87 11.92
CA ASN A 61 1.69 0.72 11.20
C ASN A 61 2.71 0.23 10.18
N ALA A 62 2.98 -1.06 10.17
CA ALA A 62 3.73 -1.77 9.13
C ALA A 62 2.98 -3.03 8.74
N HIS A 63 3.11 -3.50 7.50
CA HIS A 63 2.47 -4.75 7.08
C HIS A 63 3.44 -5.93 7.15
N ILE A 64 2.88 -7.13 7.30
CA ILE A 64 3.64 -8.37 7.47
C ILE A 64 3.39 -9.37 6.34
N ASP A 65 2.48 -9.05 5.44
CA ASP A 65 2.23 -9.85 4.25
C ASP A 65 3.14 -9.45 3.10
N THR A 66 3.26 -10.35 2.14
CA THR A 66 4.05 -10.16 0.92
C THR A 66 3.24 -10.57 -0.31
N VAL A 67 3.65 -10.08 -1.48
CA VAL A 67 3.22 -10.64 -2.76
C VAL A 67 3.77 -12.05 -2.96
N LYS A 68 3.34 -12.75 -4.03
CA LYS A 68 3.96 -14.00 -4.44
C LYS A 68 5.35 -13.74 -5.05
N PRO A 69 6.34 -14.61 -4.79
CA PRO A 69 7.65 -14.45 -5.39
C PRO A 69 7.58 -14.52 -6.92
N SER A 70 8.32 -13.64 -7.58
CA SER A 70 8.49 -13.68 -9.03
C SER A 70 9.27 -14.93 -9.45
N ALA A 71 8.92 -15.50 -10.60
CA ALA A 71 9.68 -16.61 -11.20
C ALA A 71 11.13 -16.22 -11.63
N SER A 72 11.45 -14.94 -11.59
CA SER A 72 12.77 -14.42 -11.96
C SER A 72 13.77 -14.37 -10.80
N TYR A 73 13.39 -14.80 -9.58
CA TYR A 73 14.32 -14.88 -8.45
C TYR A 73 15.50 -15.79 -8.80
N THR A 74 16.73 -15.34 -8.53
CA THR A 74 17.96 -16.12 -8.66
C THR A 74 18.46 -16.63 -7.31
N ARG A 75 18.04 -15.98 -6.20
CA ARG A 75 18.22 -16.41 -4.81
C ARG A 75 16.96 -17.11 -4.29
N ASP A 76 17.08 -17.84 -3.19
CA ASP A 76 15.88 -18.33 -2.48
C ASP A 76 15.10 -17.11 -1.92
N PRO A 77 13.85 -16.86 -2.38
CA PRO A 77 13.05 -15.74 -1.89
C PRO A 77 12.78 -15.82 -0.38
N PHE A 78 12.83 -17.01 0.20
CA PHE A 78 12.64 -17.24 1.62
C PHE A 78 13.95 -17.62 2.36
N GLY A 79 15.11 -17.37 1.75
CA GLY A 79 16.41 -17.72 2.34
C GLY A 79 16.80 -16.83 3.52
N GLY A 80 16.49 -15.53 3.48
CA GLY A 80 16.91 -14.58 4.50
C GLY A 80 18.44 -14.44 4.60
N GLU A 81 19.15 -14.57 3.47
CA GLU A 81 20.61 -14.47 3.41
C GLU A 81 21.06 -13.07 3.87
N CYS A 82 22.16 -13.04 4.66
CA CYS A 82 22.79 -11.79 5.09
C CYS A 82 24.28 -11.84 4.79
N ASP A 83 24.79 -10.85 4.05
CA ASP A 83 26.23 -10.72 3.75
C ASP A 83 27.00 -9.84 4.77
N GLY A 84 26.32 -9.40 5.83
CA GLY A 84 26.87 -8.51 6.87
C GLY A 84 26.45 -7.05 6.68
N THR A 85 25.98 -6.65 5.51
CA THR A 85 25.52 -5.29 5.18
C THR A 85 24.11 -5.28 4.59
N THR A 86 23.74 -6.35 3.92
CA THR A 86 22.50 -6.47 3.14
C THR A 86 21.78 -7.77 3.51
N ILE A 87 20.47 -7.70 3.64
CA ILE A 87 19.61 -8.86 3.88
C ILE A 87 18.75 -9.06 2.62
N TYR A 88 18.77 -10.28 2.06
CA TYR A 88 18.10 -10.65 0.84
C TYR A 88 16.89 -11.53 1.14
N GLY A 89 15.82 -11.32 0.40
CA GLY A 89 14.62 -12.15 0.41
C GLY A 89 13.35 -11.35 0.21
N LEU A 90 12.28 -12.03 -0.13
CA LEU A 90 10.96 -11.46 -0.35
C LEU A 90 10.43 -10.84 0.94
N GLY A 91 9.98 -9.58 0.87
CA GLY A 91 9.53 -8.84 2.04
C GLY A 91 10.67 -8.30 2.91
N ALA A 92 11.94 -8.41 2.49
CA ALA A 92 13.05 -7.77 3.22
C ALA A 92 12.93 -6.25 3.20
N ASN A 93 12.60 -5.69 2.03
CA ASN A 93 12.43 -4.27 1.76
C ASN A 93 10.96 -3.84 2.00
N ASP A 94 10.01 -4.62 1.53
CA ASP A 94 8.59 -4.34 1.51
C ASP A 94 7.79 -5.42 2.30
N ASP A 95 7.49 -5.24 3.60
CA ASP A 95 7.73 -4.09 4.47
C ASP A 95 8.57 -4.48 5.72
N GLY A 96 9.39 -5.58 5.62
CA GLY A 96 10.20 -6.10 6.72
C GLY A 96 11.15 -5.07 7.34
N GLY A 97 11.70 -4.18 6.50
CA GLY A 97 12.53 -3.08 6.97
C GLY A 97 11.79 -2.16 7.94
N SER A 98 10.55 -1.76 7.61
CA SER A 98 9.74 -0.91 8.49
C SER A 98 9.23 -1.68 9.70
N VAL A 99 8.85 -2.95 9.54
CA VAL A 99 8.49 -3.83 10.67
C VAL A 99 9.61 -3.81 11.71
N ILE A 100 10.85 -4.05 11.30
CA ILE A 100 12.01 -4.07 12.21
C ILE A 100 12.30 -2.70 12.79
N ALA A 101 12.28 -1.64 11.97
CA ALA A 101 12.58 -0.29 12.45
C ALA A 101 11.56 0.18 13.50
N MET A 102 10.26 -0.04 13.23
CA MET A 102 9.19 0.33 14.15
C MET A 102 9.21 -0.52 15.43
N LEU A 103 9.44 -1.84 15.33
CA LEU A 103 9.61 -2.70 16.50
C LEU A 103 10.78 -2.25 17.38
N ALA A 104 11.95 -1.93 16.80
CA ALA A 104 13.11 -1.47 17.54
C ALA A 104 12.85 -0.17 18.30
N VAL A 105 12.12 0.76 17.69
CA VAL A 105 11.68 2.00 18.33
C VAL A 105 10.67 1.70 19.43
N PHE A 106 9.67 0.87 19.15
CA PHE A 106 8.58 0.56 20.09
C PHE A 106 9.07 -0.16 21.34
N VAL A 107 10.01 -1.11 21.23
CA VAL A 107 10.64 -1.77 22.39
C VAL A 107 11.27 -0.76 23.33
N GLY A 108 11.98 0.23 22.81
CA GLY A 108 12.56 1.30 23.61
C GLY A 108 11.49 2.20 24.28
N LEU A 109 10.43 2.51 23.55
CA LEU A 109 9.31 3.33 24.05
C LEU A 109 8.45 2.57 25.07
N TYR A 110 8.33 1.25 24.93
CA TYR A 110 7.63 0.41 25.90
C TYR A 110 8.29 0.42 27.26
N GLN A 111 9.63 0.46 27.30
CA GLN A 111 10.40 0.59 28.53
C GLN A 111 10.42 2.03 29.08
N LYS A 112 10.46 3.02 28.19
CA LYS A 112 10.49 4.44 28.54
C LYS A 112 9.55 5.25 27.63
N PRO A 113 8.26 5.33 27.97
CA PRO A 113 7.26 6.06 27.20
C PRO A 113 7.57 7.55 27.06
N ILE A 114 7.13 8.15 25.97
CA ILE A 114 7.22 9.60 25.73
C ILE A 114 6.09 10.27 26.54
N PRO A 115 6.41 11.22 27.44
CA PRO A 115 5.40 11.94 28.20
C PRO A 115 4.39 12.63 27.26
N GLY A 116 3.10 12.52 27.59
CA GLY A 116 2.02 13.14 26.82
C GLY A 116 1.58 12.37 25.58
N LYS A 117 2.20 11.22 25.28
CA LYS A 117 1.85 10.38 24.12
C LYS A 117 1.38 8.99 24.51
N ARG A 118 0.47 8.46 23.73
CA ARG A 118 0.10 7.04 23.63
C ARG A 118 0.53 6.55 22.25
N ILE A 119 1.49 5.65 22.20
CA ILE A 119 1.99 5.08 20.94
C ILE A 119 1.36 3.71 20.76
N ILE A 120 0.75 3.49 19.61
CA ILE A 120 0.19 2.20 19.19
C ILE A 120 1.05 1.69 18.03
N LEU A 121 1.59 0.50 18.18
CA LEU A 121 2.21 -0.25 17.09
C LEU A 121 1.22 -1.27 16.56
N THR A 122 1.02 -1.30 15.25
CA THR A 122 0.24 -2.33 14.56
C THR A 122 1.10 -3.01 13.51
N LEU A 123 1.06 -4.33 13.48
CA LEU A 123 1.66 -5.17 12.44
C LEU A 123 0.51 -5.88 11.75
N THR A 124 0.25 -5.56 10.48
CA THR A 124 -1.02 -5.85 9.82
C THR A 124 -0.86 -6.75 8.60
N ALA A 125 -1.85 -7.61 8.39
CA ALA A 125 -1.98 -8.48 7.24
C ALA A 125 -2.68 -7.78 6.06
N GLU A 126 -2.72 -8.47 4.91
CA GLU A 126 -3.54 -8.15 3.73
C GLU A 126 -3.36 -6.74 3.15
N GLU A 127 -2.20 -6.09 3.34
CA GLU A 127 -1.91 -4.80 2.72
C GLU A 127 -1.82 -4.94 1.21
N GLU A 128 -1.03 -5.89 0.71
CA GLU A 128 -0.64 -6.10 -0.68
C GLU A 128 -1.81 -6.45 -1.62
N ASN A 129 -2.88 -6.98 -1.06
CA ASN A 129 -4.12 -7.24 -1.80
C ASN A 129 -5.25 -6.28 -1.41
N SER A 130 -4.97 -5.27 -0.57
CA SER A 130 -5.93 -4.33 -0.01
C SER A 130 -7.12 -5.05 0.64
N GLY A 131 -6.86 -6.12 1.38
CA GLY A 131 -7.87 -6.94 2.03
C GLY A 131 -8.57 -6.23 3.19
N ARG A 132 -9.68 -6.81 3.66
CA ARG A 132 -10.45 -6.25 4.78
C ARG A 132 -10.10 -6.85 6.13
N GLN A 133 -9.30 -7.92 6.12
CA GLN A 133 -8.85 -8.58 7.35
C GLN A 133 -7.53 -7.98 7.87
N GLY A 134 -7.00 -6.92 7.21
CA GLY A 134 -5.82 -6.18 7.61
C GLY A 134 -6.15 -5.04 8.60
N ILE A 135 -5.57 -3.86 8.39
CA ILE A 135 -5.70 -2.72 9.31
C ILE A 135 -7.15 -2.31 9.58
N GLU A 136 -8.06 -2.43 8.61
CA GLU A 136 -9.48 -2.09 8.79
C GLU A 136 -10.11 -2.87 9.96
N MET A 137 -9.66 -4.12 10.19
CA MET A 137 -10.13 -4.96 11.28
C MET A 137 -9.69 -4.43 12.66
N LEU A 138 -8.54 -3.75 12.74
CA LEU A 138 -8.01 -3.21 13.98
C LEU A 138 -8.57 -1.83 14.36
N LEU A 139 -9.03 -1.04 13.40
CA LEU A 139 -9.47 0.34 13.67
C LEU A 139 -10.51 0.46 14.80
N PRO A 140 -11.52 -0.42 14.91
CA PRO A 140 -12.46 -0.38 16.03
C PRO A 140 -11.81 -0.67 17.39
N GLU A 141 -10.75 -1.48 17.43
CA GLU A 141 -10.08 -1.94 18.64
C GLU A 141 -9.10 -0.90 19.21
N ILE A 142 -8.41 -0.15 18.31
CA ILE A 142 -7.35 0.79 18.70
C ILE A 142 -7.88 2.19 19.04
N GLY A 143 -9.11 2.50 18.63
CA GLY A 143 -9.81 3.73 18.96
C GLY A 143 -9.31 4.97 18.20
N LYS A 144 -9.44 6.16 18.81
CA LYS A 144 -9.07 7.42 18.17
C LYS A 144 -7.55 7.52 18.00
N ILE A 145 -7.13 7.95 16.80
CA ILE A 145 -5.74 8.22 16.42
C ILE A 145 -5.64 9.70 16.05
N ASP A 146 -4.65 10.42 16.58
CA ASP A 146 -4.42 11.81 16.24
C ASP A 146 -3.56 11.96 14.99
N TYR A 147 -2.54 11.11 14.79
CA TYR A 147 -1.85 10.94 13.51
C TYR A 147 -1.21 9.55 13.39
N ALA A 148 -0.88 9.17 12.15
CA ALA A 148 -0.27 7.87 11.85
C ALA A 148 1.00 8.02 11.01
N ILE A 149 1.96 7.12 11.25
CA ILE A 149 3.09 6.86 10.36
C ILE A 149 2.91 5.43 9.83
N VAL A 150 2.72 5.30 8.52
CA VAL A 150 2.62 4.02 7.84
C VAL A 150 4.00 3.68 7.29
N GLY A 151 4.53 2.52 7.69
CA GLY A 151 5.80 1.98 7.21
C GLY A 151 5.66 1.53 5.77
N GLU A 152 6.63 1.86 4.97
CA GLU A 152 6.77 1.49 3.57
C GLU A 152 8.18 1.85 3.07
N PRO A 153 8.69 1.23 1.99
CA PRO A 153 9.99 1.60 1.44
C PRO A 153 9.92 2.96 0.73
N THR A 154 10.40 4.01 1.40
CA THR A 154 10.33 5.41 0.92
C THR A 154 11.69 6.08 0.76
N SER A 155 12.80 5.33 0.86
CA SER A 155 14.16 5.87 0.87
C SER A 155 14.37 6.95 1.96
N LEU A 156 13.64 6.82 3.09
CA LEU A 156 13.64 7.79 4.20
C LEU A 156 13.14 9.19 3.81
N GLU A 157 12.39 9.31 2.71
CA GLU A 157 11.62 10.48 2.36
C GLU A 157 10.17 10.34 2.89
N MET A 158 9.51 11.43 3.21
CA MET A 158 8.15 11.39 3.75
C MET A 158 7.11 11.63 2.68
N ALA A 159 6.31 10.61 2.36
CA ALA A 159 5.15 10.81 1.52
C ALA A 159 4.01 11.46 2.32
N VAL A 160 3.66 12.67 1.94
CA VAL A 160 2.54 13.43 2.53
C VAL A 160 1.24 13.25 1.75
N ALA A 161 1.31 12.59 0.63
CA ALA A 161 0.17 12.23 -0.21
C ALA A 161 0.46 10.91 -0.95
N GLU A 162 -0.59 10.14 -1.23
CA GLU A 162 -0.50 8.96 -2.07
C GLU A 162 -1.69 8.85 -3.01
N ARG A 163 -1.47 8.20 -4.18
CA ARG A 163 -2.53 7.97 -5.16
C ARG A 163 -3.50 6.92 -4.66
N GLY A 164 -4.80 7.17 -4.89
CA GLY A 164 -5.81 6.14 -4.72
C GLY A 164 -5.81 5.14 -5.88
N LEU A 165 -6.57 4.08 -5.70
CA LEU A 165 -6.75 3.02 -6.69
C LEU A 165 -8.25 2.77 -6.93
N MET A 166 -8.65 2.78 -8.19
CA MET A 166 -9.93 2.25 -8.64
C MET A 166 -9.72 1.48 -9.94
N VAL A 167 -10.22 0.26 -9.99
CA VAL A 167 -10.25 -0.54 -11.22
C VAL A 167 -11.67 -0.55 -11.74
N LEU A 168 -11.86 -0.15 -13.01
CA LEU A 168 -13.14 -0.21 -13.72
C LEU A 168 -13.13 -1.39 -14.68
N ASP A 169 -14.15 -2.24 -14.55
CA ASP A 169 -14.50 -3.22 -15.57
C ASP A 169 -15.48 -2.56 -16.56
N GLY A 170 -15.05 -2.41 -17.82
CA GLY A 170 -15.85 -1.87 -18.91
C GLY A 170 -16.47 -3.00 -19.74
N GLU A 171 -17.75 -2.87 -20.10
CA GLU A 171 -18.42 -3.82 -20.97
C GLU A 171 -19.24 -3.08 -22.05
N ALA A 172 -18.79 -3.22 -23.31
CA ALA A 172 -19.54 -2.79 -24.48
C ALA A 172 -20.48 -3.91 -24.96
N LYS A 173 -21.70 -3.56 -25.31
CA LYS A 173 -22.70 -4.46 -25.89
C LYS A 173 -22.96 -4.10 -27.34
N GLY A 174 -23.00 -5.10 -28.20
CA GLY A 174 -23.32 -5.00 -29.60
C GLY A 174 -24.35 -6.05 -30.02
N LYS A 175 -24.29 -6.47 -31.27
CA LYS A 175 -25.12 -7.51 -31.83
C LYS A 175 -24.29 -8.39 -32.75
N ALA A 176 -24.30 -9.69 -32.55
CA ALA A 176 -23.61 -10.63 -33.41
C ALA A 176 -24.22 -10.60 -34.85
N GLY A 177 -23.33 -10.83 -35.81
CA GLY A 177 -23.69 -10.92 -37.22
C GLY A 177 -22.56 -11.51 -38.03
N HIS A 178 -22.80 -11.84 -39.31
CA HIS A 178 -21.77 -12.32 -40.20
C HIS A 178 -20.86 -11.14 -40.64
N ALA A 179 -19.54 -11.24 -40.47
CA ALA A 179 -18.60 -10.13 -40.76
C ALA A 179 -18.65 -9.65 -42.24
N ALA A 180 -19.08 -10.49 -43.17
CA ALA A 180 -19.27 -10.12 -44.59
C ALA A 180 -20.62 -9.46 -44.88
N ARG A 181 -21.46 -9.22 -43.86
CA ARG A 181 -22.79 -8.59 -43.99
C ARG A 181 -22.88 -7.43 -43.02
N GLU A 182 -23.66 -6.42 -43.37
CA GLU A 182 -23.86 -5.23 -42.54
C GLU A 182 -25.05 -5.39 -41.56
N GLU A 183 -25.11 -6.54 -40.85
CA GLU A 183 -26.27 -6.90 -39.99
C GLU A 183 -25.98 -6.81 -38.50
N GLY A 184 -24.71 -6.67 -38.11
CA GLY A 184 -24.25 -6.67 -36.72
C GLY A 184 -23.97 -5.26 -36.15
N VAL A 185 -23.80 -5.19 -34.85
CA VAL A 185 -23.23 -4.02 -34.15
C VAL A 185 -21.98 -4.48 -33.45
N ASN A 186 -20.85 -3.97 -33.87
CA ASN A 186 -19.56 -4.44 -33.39
C ASN A 186 -19.21 -3.85 -32.01
N ALA A 187 -19.31 -4.66 -30.96
CA ALA A 187 -18.99 -4.25 -29.59
C ALA A 187 -17.50 -3.86 -29.42
N LEU A 188 -16.59 -4.43 -30.23
CA LEU A 188 -15.18 -4.05 -30.19
C LEU A 188 -14.98 -2.59 -30.65
N TYR A 189 -15.71 -2.16 -31.70
CA TYR A 189 -15.61 -0.77 -32.16
C TYR A 189 -16.18 0.22 -31.13
N ILE A 190 -17.32 -0.12 -30.50
CA ILE A 190 -17.86 0.67 -29.39
C ILE A 190 -16.83 0.81 -28.28
N ALA A 191 -16.22 -0.31 -27.86
CA ALA A 191 -15.19 -0.28 -26.81
C ALA A 191 -13.95 0.53 -27.20
N LEU A 192 -13.51 0.50 -28.47
CA LEU A 192 -12.38 1.30 -28.94
C LEU A 192 -12.68 2.79 -28.90
N ASP A 193 -13.88 3.22 -29.29
CA ASP A 193 -14.31 4.62 -29.24
C ASP A 193 -14.40 5.10 -27.77
N ASP A 194 -14.94 4.26 -26.88
CA ASP A 194 -15.03 4.54 -25.45
C ASP A 194 -13.64 4.62 -24.81
N ILE A 195 -12.75 3.67 -25.11
CA ILE A 195 -11.35 3.70 -24.63
C ILE A 195 -10.64 4.95 -25.14
N GLN A 196 -10.86 5.34 -26.40
CA GLN A 196 -10.27 6.57 -26.94
C GLN A 196 -10.82 7.81 -26.23
N THR A 197 -12.09 7.83 -25.88
CA THR A 197 -12.73 8.90 -25.09
C THR A 197 -12.11 8.98 -23.71
N LEU A 198 -12.00 7.85 -23.00
CA LEU A 198 -11.36 7.78 -21.67
C LEU A 198 -9.89 8.21 -21.71
N ARG A 199 -9.14 7.73 -22.73
CA ARG A 199 -7.72 8.08 -22.91
C ARG A 199 -7.49 9.56 -23.08
N ASN A 200 -8.41 10.26 -23.76
CA ASN A 200 -8.30 11.69 -24.07
C ASN A 200 -8.95 12.57 -23.00
N TYR A 201 -9.68 11.99 -22.04
CA TYR A 201 -10.32 12.76 -20.98
C TYR A 201 -9.30 13.35 -20.01
N GLU A 202 -9.35 14.64 -19.79
CA GLU A 202 -8.49 15.33 -18.85
C GLU A 202 -9.30 15.84 -17.65
N PHE A 203 -8.82 15.52 -16.45
CA PHE A 203 -9.38 16.04 -15.21
C PHE A 203 -8.81 17.43 -14.92
N ASP A 204 -9.67 18.39 -14.59
CA ASP A 204 -9.29 19.81 -14.39
C ASP A 204 -8.41 20.02 -13.14
N LYS A 205 -8.67 19.28 -12.05
CA LYS A 205 -7.98 19.48 -10.78
C LYS A 205 -6.64 18.76 -10.77
N VAL A 206 -5.56 19.50 -10.52
CA VAL A 206 -4.18 19.01 -10.48
C VAL A 206 -3.66 19.10 -9.04
N SER A 207 -3.32 17.97 -8.43
CA SER A 207 -2.74 17.93 -7.08
C SER A 207 -1.30 18.45 -7.10
N PRO A 208 -0.88 19.27 -6.11
CA PRO A 208 0.50 19.76 -6.04
C PRO A 208 1.53 18.63 -5.84
N PHE A 209 1.17 17.55 -5.16
CA PHE A 209 2.05 16.41 -4.93
C PHE A 209 1.83 15.24 -5.89
N LEU A 210 0.59 15.01 -6.34
CA LEU A 210 0.22 13.83 -7.13
C LEU A 210 -0.03 14.14 -8.61
N GLY A 211 -0.13 15.42 -8.99
CA GLY A 211 -0.44 15.82 -10.35
C GLY A 211 -1.87 15.48 -10.78
N LYS A 212 -2.08 15.18 -12.06
CA LYS A 212 -3.37 14.79 -12.64
C LYS A 212 -3.77 13.36 -12.20
N VAL A 213 -5.06 13.04 -12.24
CA VAL A 213 -5.56 11.67 -12.21
C VAL A 213 -4.97 10.92 -13.40
N LYS A 214 -4.51 9.67 -13.16
CA LYS A 214 -4.00 8.81 -14.24
C LYS A 214 -5.03 7.73 -14.54
N MET A 215 -5.25 7.48 -15.82
CA MET A 215 -6.07 6.38 -16.33
C MET A 215 -5.29 5.58 -17.37
N THR A 216 -5.33 4.26 -17.27
CA THR A 216 -4.66 3.37 -18.20
C THR A 216 -5.54 2.17 -18.48
N THR A 217 -5.94 1.98 -19.75
CA THR A 217 -6.57 0.73 -20.15
C THR A 217 -5.51 -0.37 -20.22
N THR A 218 -5.68 -1.43 -19.44
CA THR A 218 -4.69 -2.48 -19.25
C THR A 218 -5.07 -3.81 -19.89
N MET A 219 -6.36 -4.02 -20.16
CA MET A 219 -6.87 -5.26 -20.76
C MET A 219 -8.01 -4.95 -21.73
N ILE A 220 -8.10 -5.73 -22.82
CA ILE A 220 -9.24 -5.74 -23.74
C ILE A 220 -9.42 -7.16 -24.28
N GLN A 221 -10.69 -7.61 -24.38
CA GLN A 221 -11.06 -8.92 -24.89
C GLN A 221 -12.36 -8.86 -25.66
N ALA A 222 -12.36 -9.35 -26.90
CA ALA A 222 -13.55 -9.46 -27.77
C ALA A 222 -13.38 -10.52 -28.83
N GLY A 223 -14.50 -11.05 -29.34
CA GLY A 223 -14.57 -11.96 -30.47
C GLY A 223 -14.14 -13.39 -30.14
N THR A 224 -14.63 -14.33 -30.96
CA THR A 224 -14.33 -15.77 -30.86
C THR A 224 -13.92 -16.38 -32.19
N GLN A 225 -14.38 -15.79 -33.32
CA GLN A 225 -14.11 -16.26 -34.67
C GLN A 225 -13.92 -15.08 -35.63
N HIS A 226 -13.08 -15.24 -36.66
CA HIS A 226 -12.74 -14.16 -37.60
C HIS A 226 -13.90 -13.67 -38.47
N ASN A 227 -14.94 -14.47 -38.65
CA ASN A 227 -16.11 -14.18 -39.50
C ASN A 227 -17.36 -13.82 -38.72
N VAL A 228 -17.28 -13.60 -37.39
CA VAL A 228 -18.37 -13.22 -36.52
C VAL A 228 -18.13 -11.83 -35.93
N VAL A 229 -19.07 -10.91 -36.11
CA VAL A 229 -19.04 -9.60 -35.45
C VAL A 229 -19.21 -9.79 -33.93
N PRO A 230 -18.27 -9.30 -33.06
CA PRO A 230 -18.40 -9.45 -31.64
C PRO A 230 -19.62 -8.69 -31.07
N ASP A 231 -20.45 -9.36 -30.28
CA ASP A 231 -21.60 -8.78 -29.58
C ASP A 231 -21.22 -8.29 -28.15
N THR A 232 -20.05 -8.61 -27.68
CA THR A 232 -19.55 -8.18 -26.39
C THR A 232 -18.05 -7.89 -26.49
N CYS A 233 -17.61 -6.77 -25.88
CA CYS A 233 -16.22 -6.46 -25.64
C CYS A 233 -16.04 -6.04 -24.18
N LYS A 234 -15.07 -6.65 -23.51
CA LYS A 234 -14.68 -6.31 -22.12
C LYS A 234 -13.32 -5.65 -22.10
N PHE A 235 -13.17 -4.65 -21.25
CA PHE A 235 -11.87 -3.99 -21.04
C PHE A 235 -11.72 -3.59 -19.57
N VAL A 236 -10.49 -3.33 -19.15
CA VAL A 236 -10.17 -2.94 -17.77
C VAL A 236 -9.40 -1.64 -17.79
N VAL A 237 -9.78 -0.70 -16.92
CA VAL A 237 -9.12 0.58 -16.73
C VAL A 237 -8.59 0.68 -15.30
N ASP A 238 -7.26 0.81 -15.15
CA ASP A 238 -6.61 1.18 -13.88
C ASP A 238 -6.65 2.70 -13.73
N ILE A 239 -7.21 3.17 -12.62
CA ILE A 239 -7.34 4.60 -12.30
C ILE A 239 -6.59 4.90 -11.01
N ARG A 240 -5.69 5.89 -11.08
CA ARG A 240 -4.93 6.41 -9.95
C ARG A 240 -5.40 7.82 -9.63
N SER A 241 -6.29 7.95 -8.64
CA SER A 241 -6.85 9.23 -8.21
C SER A 241 -5.80 10.09 -7.50
N ASN A 242 -6.08 11.40 -7.36
CA ASN A 242 -5.10 12.39 -6.90
C ASN A 242 -5.54 13.17 -5.64
N GLY A 243 -6.60 12.72 -4.97
CA GLY A 243 -7.11 13.34 -3.74
C GLY A 243 -8.00 14.56 -3.91
N LEU A 244 -8.08 15.12 -5.13
CA LEU A 244 -8.99 16.23 -5.46
C LEU A 244 -10.32 15.76 -6.06
N TYR A 245 -10.41 14.45 -6.35
CA TYR A 245 -11.59 13.71 -6.70
C TYR A 245 -11.62 12.42 -5.91
N SER A 246 -12.77 12.07 -5.35
CA SER A 246 -13.02 10.72 -4.85
C SER A 246 -13.17 9.74 -6.01
N ASN A 247 -12.94 8.46 -5.76
CA ASN A 247 -13.16 7.40 -6.75
C ASN A 247 -14.61 7.37 -7.24
N LYS A 248 -15.60 7.66 -6.36
CA LYS A 248 -17.02 7.79 -6.73
C LYS A 248 -17.26 8.95 -7.69
N GLU A 249 -16.66 10.12 -7.44
CA GLU A 249 -16.78 11.28 -8.34
C GLU A 249 -16.14 10.99 -9.70
N ILE A 250 -14.97 10.35 -9.73
CA ILE A 250 -14.32 9.95 -10.98
C ILE A 250 -15.23 9.03 -11.79
N HIS A 251 -15.80 7.98 -11.19
CA HIS A 251 -16.74 7.10 -11.87
C HIS A 251 -17.97 7.86 -12.40
N ALA A 252 -18.56 8.74 -11.59
CA ALA A 252 -19.72 9.54 -11.98
C ALA A 252 -19.43 10.49 -13.15
N LEU A 253 -18.21 11.00 -13.26
CA LEU A 253 -17.77 11.84 -14.38
C LEU A 253 -17.54 11.04 -15.66
N LEU A 254 -17.01 9.82 -15.55
CA LEU A 254 -16.62 9.02 -16.72
C LEU A 254 -17.81 8.26 -17.35
N GLN A 255 -18.72 7.71 -16.54
CA GLN A 255 -19.82 6.88 -17.05
C GLN A 255 -20.68 7.57 -18.13
N PRO A 256 -21.06 8.86 -18.01
CA PRO A 256 -21.86 9.54 -19.05
C PRO A 256 -21.13 9.78 -20.38
N LEU A 257 -19.79 9.65 -20.40
CA LEU A 257 -18.97 9.93 -21.59
C LEU A 257 -18.87 8.76 -22.56
N VAL A 258 -19.28 7.56 -22.12
CA VAL A 258 -19.09 6.31 -22.84
C VAL A 258 -20.40 5.53 -22.99
N GLN A 259 -20.46 4.69 -24.02
CA GLN A 259 -21.61 3.79 -24.25
C GLN A 259 -21.48 2.51 -23.41
N SER A 260 -20.25 2.07 -23.13
CA SER A 260 -19.98 0.90 -22.30
C SER A 260 -20.44 1.12 -20.86
N THR A 261 -20.90 0.06 -20.21
CA THR A 261 -21.11 0.07 -18.76
C THR A 261 -19.76 -0.02 -18.06
N LEU A 262 -19.47 0.97 -17.20
CA LEU A 262 -18.29 0.97 -16.35
C LEU A 262 -18.67 0.52 -14.93
N THR A 263 -18.11 -0.58 -14.46
CA THR A 263 -18.37 -1.11 -13.11
C THR A 263 -17.12 -1.03 -12.25
N PRO A 264 -17.08 -0.19 -11.19
CA PRO A 264 -15.94 -0.15 -10.30
C PRO A 264 -15.90 -1.41 -9.42
N ARG A 265 -14.75 -2.10 -9.38
CA ARG A 265 -14.53 -3.23 -8.47
C ARG A 265 -14.61 -2.77 -7.02
N SER A 266 -14.07 -1.57 -6.72
CA SER A 266 -14.18 -0.91 -5.43
C SER A 266 -13.97 0.60 -5.60
N THR A 267 -14.63 1.41 -4.75
CA THR A 267 -14.41 2.87 -4.68
C THR A 267 -13.82 3.31 -3.34
N ARG A 268 -13.43 2.36 -2.45
CA ARG A 268 -13.01 2.67 -1.07
C ARG A 268 -11.59 3.23 -0.95
N LEU A 269 -10.68 2.86 -1.86
CA LEU A 269 -9.28 3.20 -1.82
C LEU A 269 -9.02 4.57 -2.47
N ASN A 270 -9.44 5.62 -1.78
CA ASN A 270 -9.24 6.98 -2.27
C ASN A 270 -7.80 7.43 -2.05
N ALA A 271 -7.33 8.36 -2.88
CA ALA A 271 -6.07 9.05 -2.64
C ALA A 271 -6.12 9.82 -1.32
N THR A 272 -4.98 9.95 -0.68
CA THR A 272 -4.85 10.66 0.59
C THR A 272 -3.87 11.81 0.48
N SER A 273 -4.05 12.82 1.33
CA SER A 273 -3.12 13.95 1.45
C SER A 273 -3.20 14.48 2.87
N THR A 274 -2.04 14.74 3.46
CA THR A 274 -1.92 15.37 4.79
C THR A 274 -1.43 16.80 4.61
N PRO A 275 -2.11 17.79 5.19
CA PRO A 275 -1.70 19.19 5.10
C PRO A 275 -0.27 19.40 5.60
N ILE A 276 0.48 20.26 4.90
CA ILE A 276 1.89 20.53 5.24
C ILE A 276 2.01 21.13 6.65
N GLU A 277 1.00 21.85 7.12
CA GLU A 277 0.94 22.49 8.44
C GLU A 277 0.80 21.50 9.60
N THR A 278 0.50 20.23 9.31
CA THR A 278 0.38 19.18 10.32
C THR A 278 1.69 18.99 11.09
N ALA A 279 1.62 18.84 12.40
CA ALA A 279 2.79 18.80 13.29
C ALA A 279 3.84 17.77 12.85
N ILE A 280 3.42 16.56 12.45
CA ILE A 280 4.32 15.51 11.98
C ILE A 280 5.09 15.92 10.72
N VAL A 281 4.42 16.61 9.78
CA VAL A 281 5.04 17.09 8.53
C VAL A 281 6.01 18.24 8.82
N GLN A 282 5.65 19.17 9.72
CA GLN A 282 6.53 20.25 10.12
C GLN A 282 7.77 19.73 10.84
N ARG A 283 7.63 18.68 11.64
CA ARG A 283 8.77 18.01 12.29
C ARG A 283 9.69 17.34 11.28
N ALA A 284 9.14 16.66 10.27
CA ALA A 284 9.92 16.08 9.18
C ALA A 284 10.73 17.15 8.44
N LYS A 285 10.12 18.30 8.12
CA LYS A 285 10.82 19.45 7.51
C LYS A 285 11.93 19.97 8.39
N ALA A 286 11.71 20.09 9.70
CA ALA A 286 12.74 20.54 10.64
C ALA A 286 13.92 19.58 10.72
N LEU A 287 13.70 18.29 10.49
CA LEU A 287 14.73 17.24 10.40
C LEU A 287 15.41 17.18 9.02
N GLY A 288 14.98 17.99 8.06
CA GLY A 288 15.51 17.97 6.70
C GLY A 288 15.02 16.80 5.84
N ILE A 289 13.95 16.11 6.26
CA ILE A 289 13.36 14.99 5.51
C ILE A 289 12.62 15.55 4.28
N PRO A 290 12.97 15.09 3.05
CA PRO A 290 12.26 15.50 1.84
C PRO A 290 10.79 15.08 1.86
N LEU A 291 9.91 15.90 1.30
CA LEU A 291 8.48 15.62 1.18
C LEU A 291 8.12 15.29 -0.27
N TYR A 292 7.30 14.26 -0.48
CA TYR A 292 6.86 13.88 -1.83
C TYR A 292 5.42 13.32 -1.87
N GLY A 293 4.92 13.09 -3.09
CA GLY A 293 3.66 12.38 -3.34
C GLY A 293 3.94 10.96 -3.87
N SER A 294 3.53 9.94 -3.12
CA SER A 294 3.73 8.54 -3.51
C SER A 294 2.82 8.14 -4.69
N PRO A 295 3.37 7.48 -5.72
CA PRO A 295 2.57 6.91 -6.81
C PRO A 295 1.83 5.63 -6.42
N THR A 296 2.26 4.97 -5.33
CA THR A 296 1.70 3.71 -4.83
C THR A 296 0.72 3.95 -3.70
N LEU A 297 -0.23 3.02 -3.53
CA LEU A 297 -1.20 3.02 -2.44
C LEU A 297 -0.61 2.23 -1.26
N SER A 298 -1.08 2.53 -0.05
CA SER A 298 -0.75 1.80 1.17
C SER A 298 -1.92 1.81 2.16
N ASN A 299 -1.69 1.29 3.34
CA ASN A 299 -2.64 1.37 4.46
C ASN A 299 -3.05 2.82 4.82
N MET A 300 -2.32 3.84 4.35
CA MET A 300 -2.76 5.24 4.48
C MET A 300 -4.17 5.47 3.95
N ALA A 301 -4.55 4.82 2.83
CA ALA A 301 -5.88 4.99 2.22
C ALA A 301 -7.04 4.62 3.15
N LEU A 302 -6.78 3.79 4.16
CA LEU A 302 -7.77 3.21 5.08
C LEU A 302 -7.90 3.97 6.40
N LEU A 303 -6.99 4.91 6.67
CA LEU A 303 -6.97 5.71 7.90
C LEU A 303 -7.76 7.02 7.72
N SER A 304 -8.45 7.47 8.76
CA SER A 304 -9.21 8.73 8.76
C SER A 304 -8.49 9.92 9.41
N CYS A 305 -7.39 9.66 10.15
CA CYS A 305 -6.57 10.69 10.78
C CYS A 305 -5.54 11.31 9.80
N PRO A 306 -4.86 12.40 10.14
CA PRO A 306 -3.62 12.82 9.49
C PRO A 306 -2.60 11.68 9.48
N LYS A 307 -1.97 11.42 8.33
CA LYS A 307 -1.09 10.27 8.13
C LYS A 307 -0.01 10.56 7.12
N VAL A 308 1.12 9.91 7.30
CA VAL A 308 2.28 9.99 6.39
C VAL A 308 2.81 8.58 6.15
N LYS A 309 3.46 8.39 5.00
CA LYS A 309 4.17 7.16 4.67
C LYS A 309 5.67 7.44 4.81
N PHE A 310 6.36 6.58 5.56
CA PHE A 310 7.78 6.77 5.83
C PHE A 310 8.43 5.46 6.26
N GLY A 311 9.59 5.12 5.72
CA GLY A 311 10.38 3.98 6.16
C GLY A 311 11.66 3.77 5.37
N PRO A 312 12.47 2.76 5.78
CA PRO A 312 13.70 2.37 5.11
C PRO A 312 13.41 1.64 3.80
N GLY A 313 14.44 1.47 3.00
CA GLY A 313 14.36 0.77 1.72
C GLY A 313 13.84 1.65 0.58
N ASP A 314 13.90 1.11 -0.63
CA ASP A 314 13.52 1.81 -1.86
C ASP A 314 12.35 1.08 -2.54
N SER A 315 11.28 1.82 -2.86
CA SER A 315 10.11 1.29 -3.56
C SER A 315 10.44 0.65 -4.92
N ALA A 316 11.57 1.00 -5.53
CA ALA A 316 12.03 0.35 -6.76
C ALA A 316 12.46 -1.11 -6.57
N ARG A 317 12.71 -1.54 -5.32
CA ARG A 317 13.07 -2.92 -4.97
C ARG A 317 11.84 -3.77 -4.65
N SER A 318 10.68 -3.15 -4.38
CA SER A 318 9.43 -3.84 -4.08
C SER A 318 8.93 -4.61 -5.30
N HIS A 319 8.40 -5.82 -5.08
CA HIS A 319 7.83 -6.69 -6.10
C HIS A 319 8.80 -7.11 -7.21
N THR A 320 10.11 -6.98 -6.99
CA THR A 320 11.17 -7.38 -7.92
C THR A 320 11.84 -8.69 -7.46
N ALA A 321 12.49 -9.37 -8.40
CA ALA A 321 13.30 -10.53 -8.04
C ALA A 321 14.53 -10.11 -7.23
N ASP A 322 14.99 -11.01 -6.34
CA ASP A 322 16.15 -10.80 -5.47
C ASP A 322 16.05 -9.53 -4.61
N GLU A 323 14.85 -9.26 -4.11
CA GLU A 323 14.56 -8.16 -3.19
C GLU A 323 15.53 -8.15 -2.01
N TYR A 324 15.93 -6.95 -1.58
CA TYR A 324 16.90 -6.77 -0.50
C TYR A 324 16.72 -5.43 0.21
N ILE A 325 17.28 -5.36 1.44
CA ILE A 325 17.41 -4.12 2.21
C ILE A 325 18.81 -4.01 2.81
N HIS A 326 19.35 -2.80 2.91
CA HIS A 326 20.58 -2.55 3.63
C HIS A 326 20.32 -2.34 5.13
N ILE A 327 21.20 -2.88 5.97
CA ILE A 327 21.07 -2.80 7.43
C ILE A 327 21.15 -1.33 7.90
N ASP A 328 21.98 -0.52 7.28
CA ASP A 328 22.13 0.90 7.61
C ASP A 328 20.88 1.73 7.29
N GLU A 329 20.10 1.36 6.27
CA GLU A 329 18.80 2.00 5.99
C GLU A 329 17.84 1.80 7.18
N ILE A 330 17.81 0.60 7.77
CA ILE A 330 16.99 0.30 8.96
C ILE A 330 17.49 1.10 10.16
N GLU A 331 18.81 1.18 10.37
CA GLU A 331 19.42 1.96 11.48
C GLU A 331 19.09 3.45 11.39
N GLN A 332 19.16 4.00 10.18
CA GLN A 332 18.79 5.39 9.91
C GLN A 332 17.29 5.61 10.18
N ALA A 333 16.42 4.69 9.73
CA ALA A 333 14.97 4.75 10.00
C ALA A 333 14.68 4.75 11.50
N ILE A 334 15.32 3.87 12.28
CA ILE A 334 15.18 3.83 13.75
C ILE A 334 15.52 5.18 14.38
N THR A 335 16.58 5.82 13.89
CA THR A 335 17.02 7.13 14.39
C THR A 335 15.98 8.21 14.05
N LEU A 336 15.51 8.24 12.80
CA LEU A 336 14.54 9.23 12.34
C LEU A 336 13.16 9.03 12.97
N TYR A 337 12.67 7.79 13.14
CA TYR A 337 11.42 7.53 13.86
C TYR A 337 11.46 8.08 15.30
N LYS A 338 12.57 7.86 16.04
CA LYS A 338 12.73 8.42 17.39
C LYS A 338 12.65 9.95 17.41
N GLN A 339 13.22 10.62 16.40
CA GLN A 339 13.14 12.08 16.28
C GLN A 339 11.76 12.57 15.85
N LEU A 340 11.09 11.84 14.95
CA LEU A 340 9.74 12.14 14.49
C LEU A 340 8.69 12.01 15.61
N LEU A 341 8.91 11.15 16.59
CA LEU A 341 7.99 10.91 17.68
C LEU A 341 8.18 11.86 18.87
N GLN A 342 9.31 12.55 18.99
CA GLN A 342 9.56 13.55 20.03
C GLN A 342 8.74 14.81 19.79
#